data_149b9b8bce2ea6dc88612f382fa48549
#
_entry.id   149b9b8bce2ea6dc88612f382fa48549
#
_cell.length_a   1.000
_cell.length_b   1.000
_cell.length_c   1.000
_cell.angle_alpha   90.00
_cell.angle_beta   90.00
_cell.angle_gamma   90.00
#
_symmetry.space_group_name_H-M   'P 1'
#
loop_
_entity.id
_entity.type
_entity.pdbx_description
1 polymer ?
#
loop_
_entity_poly.entity_id
_entity_poly.type
_entity_poly.pdbx_seq_one_letter_code
_entity_poly.pdbx_strand_id
1 'polypeptide(L)'
;FIEAAFWYPVKIQGRCRKLNFSTDAAHRFERGVDYGSNVEHMHYITQLVLDICGTAETKVGPVDDQCVNLPKVRTVCMRPARCNKLVGIDIPTDFMAQAFTRLGFEFTHDGEDFVVTSPTYRFDIEIEEDLVEEVARLYGYEKLPDRPPLARIGMRCAPEASRSKHALRLALAERGYQEL
;
A
#
# COMPACT_ATOMS: atom_id res chain seq x y z
N PHE A 1 30.95 1.84 10.22
CA PHE A 1 30.17 2.72 9.34
C PHE A 1 28.75 2.22 9.28
N ILE A 2 27.78 3.08 9.53
CA ILE A 2 26.34 2.81 9.48
C ILE A 2 25.76 3.65 8.34
N GLU A 3 24.88 3.07 7.52
CA GLU A 3 24.22 3.72 6.41
C GLU A 3 22.71 3.48 6.50
N ALA A 4 21.93 4.53 6.31
CA ALA A 4 20.50 4.47 6.03
C ALA A 4 20.25 5.23 4.74
N ALA A 5 19.44 4.69 3.84
CA ALA A 5 19.22 5.28 2.53
C ALA A 5 17.77 5.16 2.08
N PHE A 6 17.38 6.06 1.22
CA PHE A 6 16.16 6.00 0.42
C PHE A 6 16.52 5.92 -1.07
N TRP A 7 15.81 5.06 -1.78
CA TRP A 7 15.88 4.97 -3.23
C TRP A 7 14.47 4.97 -3.81
N TYR A 8 14.26 5.69 -4.89
CA TYR A 8 12.98 5.61 -5.58
C TYR A 8 12.69 4.15 -5.98
N PRO A 9 11.58 3.56 -5.53
CA PRO A 9 11.25 2.15 -5.79
C PRO A 9 11.38 1.75 -7.25
N VAL A 10 10.92 2.60 -8.17
CA VAL A 10 10.98 2.39 -9.63
C VAL A 10 12.42 2.21 -10.14
N LYS A 11 13.42 2.76 -9.43
CA LYS A 11 14.84 2.62 -9.81
C LYS A 11 15.45 1.30 -9.34
N ILE A 12 14.85 0.67 -8.35
CA ILE A 12 15.31 -0.60 -7.76
C ILE A 12 14.55 -1.79 -8.34
N GLN A 13 13.27 -1.62 -8.66
CA GLN A 13 12.42 -2.69 -9.20
C GLN A 13 13.10 -3.46 -10.34
N GLY A 14 13.10 -4.79 -10.22
CA GLY A 14 13.67 -5.69 -11.20
C GLY A 14 15.21 -5.79 -11.21
N ARG A 15 15.92 -4.98 -10.43
CA ARG A 15 17.40 -5.03 -10.39
C ARG A 15 17.92 -6.34 -9.85
N CYS A 16 17.34 -6.83 -8.76
CA CYS A 16 17.71 -8.12 -8.16
C CYS A 16 17.55 -9.27 -9.15
N ARG A 17 16.43 -9.28 -9.88
CA ARG A 17 16.19 -10.29 -10.93
C ARG A 17 17.23 -10.18 -12.06
N LYS A 18 17.53 -8.96 -12.51
CA LYS A 18 18.52 -8.73 -13.59
C LYS A 18 19.93 -9.15 -13.19
N LEU A 19 20.31 -8.92 -11.94
CA LEU A 19 21.63 -9.19 -11.41
C LEU A 19 21.75 -10.57 -10.75
N ASN A 20 20.64 -11.33 -10.73
CA ASN A 20 20.56 -12.67 -10.15
C ASN A 20 21.01 -12.75 -8.68
N PHE A 21 20.65 -11.74 -7.87
CA PHE A 21 20.82 -11.79 -6.43
C PHE A 21 19.63 -11.13 -5.72
N SER A 22 19.40 -11.46 -4.46
CA SER A 22 18.37 -10.84 -3.62
C SER A 22 18.93 -10.51 -2.26
N THR A 23 18.57 -9.35 -1.74
CA THR A 23 18.91 -8.91 -0.39
C THR A 23 17.70 -8.34 0.32
N ASP A 24 17.67 -8.40 1.64
CA ASP A 24 16.61 -7.78 2.44
C ASP A 24 16.52 -6.26 2.22
N ALA A 25 17.68 -5.62 2.03
CA ALA A 25 17.74 -4.19 1.71
C ALA A 25 17.08 -3.89 0.36
N ALA A 26 17.41 -4.66 -0.69
CA ALA A 26 16.82 -4.48 -2.01
C ALA A 26 15.31 -4.73 -2.00
N HIS A 27 14.83 -5.72 -1.23
CA HIS A 27 13.42 -6.01 -1.06
C HIS A 27 12.65 -4.83 -0.43
N ARG A 28 13.26 -4.15 0.56
CA ARG A 28 12.68 -2.96 1.19
C ARG A 28 12.74 -1.75 0.26
N PHE A 29 13.87 -1.48 -0.36
CA PHE A 29 14.02 -0.37 -1.29
C PHE A 29 13.08 -0.46 -2.50
N GLU A 30 12.82 -1.68 -2.98
CA GLU A 30 11.90 -1.92 -4.10
C GLU A 30 10.45 -1.57 -3.75
N ARG A 31 10.06 -1.67 -2.47
CA ARG A 31 8.72 -1.34 -1.97
C ARG A 31 8.59 0.06 -1.41
N GLY A 32 9.69 0.66 -1.02
CA GLY A 32 9.76 1.96 -0.39
C GLY A 32 10.31 1.90 1.03
N VAL A 33 11.02 2.93 1.40
CA VAL A 33 11.59 3.16 2.73
C VAL A 33 11.19 4.54 3.20
N ASP A 34 10.84 4.68 4.46
CA ASP A 34 10.53 5.97 5.05
C ASP A 34 11.75 6.89 5.06
N TYR A 35 11.80 7.81 4.10
CA TYR A 35 12.90 8.75 3.99
C TYR A 35 12.89 9.83 5.09
N GLY A 36 11.74 10.06 5.72
CA GLY A 36 11.60 11.07 6.77
C GLY A 36 12.23 10.66 8.09
N SER A 37 12.39 9.36 8.35
CA SER A 37 12.90 8.81 9.60
C SER A 37 14.34 8.30 9.53
N ASN A 38 15.04 8.45 8.40
CA ASN A 38 16.40 7.92 8.22
C ASN A 38 17.39 8.39 9.28
N VAL A 39 17.41 9.68 9.58
CA VAL A 39 18.34 10.25 10.57
C VAL A 39 18.00 9.76 11.99
N GLU A 40 16.72 9.68 12.33
CA GLU A 40 16.26 9.14 13.61
C GLU A 40 16.69 7.69 13.79
N HIS A 41 16.48 6.87 12.78
CA HIS A 41 16.92 5.47 12.77
C HIS A 41 18.43 5.34 12.87
N MET A 42 19.21 6.20 12.22
CA MET A 42 20.67 6.25 12.36
C MET A 42 21.08 6.52 13.80
N HIS A 43 20.44 7.49 14.47
CA HIS A 43 20.71 7.77 15.88
C HIS A 43 20.32 6.59 16.77
N TYR A 44 19.15 5.96 16.51
CA TYR A 44 18.71 4.81 17.29
C TYR A 44 19.65 3.61 17.16
N ILE A 45 20.09 3.27 15.94
CA ILE A 45 21.05 2.19 15.69
C ILE A 45 22.40 2.52 16.36
N THR A 46 22.85 3.77 16.25
CA THR A 46 24.09 4.21 16.89
C THR A 46 24.02 4.04 18.40
N GLN A 47 22.88 4.42 19.03
CA GLN A 47 22.67 4.25 20.46
C GLN A 47 22.71 2.76 20.85
N LEU A 48 22.04 1.87 20.10
CA LEU A 48 22.09 0.44 20.36
C LEU A 48 23.52 -0.14 20.28
N VAL A 49 24.30 0.32 19.32
CA VAL A 49 25.71 -0.10 19.20
C VAL A 49 26.53 0.37 20.41
N LEU A 50 26.29 1.61 20.86
CA LEU A 50 26.97 2.13 22.06
C LEU A 50 26.58 1.35 23.32
N ASP A 51 25.32 1.04 23.49
CA ASP A 51 24.80 0.31 24.65
C ASP A 51 25.36 -1.13 24.74
N ILE A 52 25.56 -1.78 23.59
CA ILE A 52 26.02 -3.17 23.52
C ILE A 52 27.55 -3.29 23.48
N CYS A 53 28.21 -2.44 22.71
CA CYS A 53 29.62 -2.55 22.38
C CYS A 53 30.46 -1.33 22.84
N GLY A 54 29.79 -0.27 23.31
CA GLY A 54 30.46 0.96 23.67
C GLY A 54 31.37 0.82 24.89
N THR A 55 32.44 1.59 24.92
CA THR A 55 33.34 1.77 26.05
C THR A 55 33.46 3.26 26.38
N ALA A 56 34.07 3.59 27.51
CA ALA A 56 34.29 5.00 27.89
C ALA A 56 35.08 5.81 26.85
N GLU A 57 35.83 5.13 25.98
CA GLU A 57 36.66 5.74 24.93
C GLU A 57 35.98 5.77 23.56
N THR A 58 34.81 5.13 23.43
CA THR A 58 34.06 5.07 22.16
C THR A 58 33.59 6.47 21.75
N LYS A 59 33.91 6.84 20.52
CA LYS A 59 33.51 8.14 19.93
C LYS A 59 32.64 7.88 18.71
N VAL A 60 31.63 8.73 18.56
CA VAL A 60 30.73 8.75 17.41
C VAL A 60 31.04 9.98 16.57
N GLY A 61 31.17 9.79 15.27
CA GLY A 61 31.32 10.88 14.31
C GLY A 61 29.99 11.59 14.05
N PRO A 62 30.02 12.74 13.37
CA PRO A 62 28.79 13.42 12.96
C PRO A 62 28.02 12.59 11.94
N VAL A 63 26.69 12.74 11.92
CA VAL A 63 25.85 12.22 10.84
C VAL A 63 26.02 13.12 9.62
N ASP A 64 26.28 12.51 8.47
CA ASP A 64 26.26 13.17 7.16
C ASP A 64 24.96 12.82 6.46
N ASP A 65 24.04 13.78 6.32
CA ASP A 65 22.74 13.60 5.69
C ASP A 65 22.68 14.31 4.34
N GLN A 66 22.59 13.55 3.28
CA GLN A 66 22.58 14.03 1.88
C GLN A 66 21.19 13.93 1.26
N CYS A 67 20.38 14.98 1.41
CA CYS A 67 19.02 15.07 0.89
C CYS A 67 18.99 15.69 -0.53
N VAL A 68 19.33 14.90 -1.55
CA VAL A 68 19.48 15.42 -2.93
C VAL A 68 18.16 15.39 -3.71
N ASN A 69 17.38 14.32 -3.65
CA ASN A 69 16.18 14.10 -4.46
C ASN A 69 15.08 13.42 -3.63
N LEU A 70 14.53 14.11 -2.65
CA LEU A 70 13.41 13.59 -1.87
C LEU A 70 12.09 13.63 -2.65
N PRO A 71 11.18 12.66 -2.42
CA PRO A 71 9.83 12.74 -2.94
C PRO A 71 9.11 14.01 -2.44
N LYS A 72 8.24 14.55 -3.27
CA LYS A 72 7.35 15.63 -2.84
C LYS A 72 6.29 15.07 -1.92
N VAL A 73 6.04 15.76 -0.82
CA VAL A 73 4.89 15.46 0.05
C VAL A 73 3.60 15.57 -0.77
N ARG A 74 2.76 14.56 -0.70
CA ARG A 74 1.48 14.50 -1.42
C ARG A 74 0.33 14.81 -0.47
N THR A 75 -0.64 15.54 -0.98
CA THR A 75 -1.92 15.74 -0.31
C THR A 75 -3.02 15.09 -1.14
N VAL A 76 -3.93 14.39 -0.47
CA VAL A 76 -5.05 13.70 -1.10
C VAL A 76 -6.35 14.24 -0.50
N CYS A 77 -7.28 14.61 -1.35
CA CYS A 77 -8.61 15.05 -0.92
C CYS A 77 -9.55 13.85 -0.85
N MET A 78 -10.29 13.70 0.26
CA MET A 78 -11.34 12.69 0.42
C MET A 78 -12.67 13.35 0.76
N ARG A 79 -13.69 13.03 -0.03
CA ARG A 79 -15.07 13.49 0.13
C ARG A 79 -15.85 12.46 0.95
N PRO A 80 -16.39 12.80 2.14
CA PRO A 80 -17.19 11.88 2.96
C PRO A 80 -18.34 11.22 2.21
N ALA A 81 -19.07 12.02 1.40
CA ALA A 81 -20.17 11.49 0.60
C ALA A 81 -19.72 10.44 -0.43
N ARG A 82 -18.52 10.61 -1.04
CA ARG A 82 -17.96 9.61 -1.95
C ARG A 82 -17.48 8.38 -1.21
N CYS A 83 -16.86 8.56 -0.04
CA CYS A 83 -16.47 7.46 0.83
C CYS A 83 -17.68 6.58 1.14
N ASN A 84 -18.78 7.15 1.63
CA ASN A 84 -20.01 6.45 1.96
C ASN A 84 -20.62 5.74 0.74
N LYS A 85 -20.58 6.40 -0.42
CA LYS A 85 -21.06 5.81 -1.68
C LYS A 85 -20.24 4.59 -2.09
N LEU A 86 -18.92 4.64 -1.96
CA LEU A 86 -18.03 3.53 -2.34
C LEU A 86 -18.12 2.36 -1.36
N VAL A 87 -18.16 2.66 -0.07
CA VAL A 87 -18.25 1.66 1.00
C VAL A 87 -19.66 1.05 1.09
N GLY A 88 -20.68 1.79 0.67
CA GLY A 88 -22.07 1.33 0.62
C GLY A 88 -22.85 1.47 1.93
N ILE A 89 -22.30 2.21 2.91
CA ILE A 89 -22.94 2.56 4.19
C ILE A 89 -22.60 3.99 4.58
N ASP A 90 -23.37 4.54 5.51
CA ASP A 90 -23.10 5.86 6.08
C ASP A 90 -22.16 5.75 7.28
N ILE A 91 -20.89 6.02 7.06
CA ILE A 91 -19.87 6.15 8.10
C ILE A 91 -19.88 7.61 8.57
N PRO A 92 -20.00 7.88 9.88
CA PRO A 92 -19.97 9.24 10.40
C PRO A 92 -18.63 9.95 10.08
N THR A 93 -18.72 11.22 9.72
CA THR A 93 -17.53 12.05 9.43
C THR A 93 -16.56 12.12 10.63
N ASP A 94 -17.10 12.15 11.85
CA ASP A 94 -16.29 12.11 13.07
C ASP A 94 -15.45 10.81 13.16
N PHE A 95 -16.01 9.68 12.70
CA PHE A 95 -15.27 8.44 12.66
C PHE A 95 -14.13 8.50 11.64
N MET A 96 -14.37 9.11 10.48
CA MET A 96 -13.33 9.30 9.45
C MET A 96 -12.17 10.13 9.99
N ALA A 97 -12.48 11.25 10.69
CA ALA A 97 -11.47 12.07 11.37
C ALA A 97 -10.69 11.29 12.43
N GLN A 98 -11.39 10.50 13.25
CA GLN A 98 -10.74 9.62 14.24
C GLN A 98 -9.86 8.56 13.57
N ALA A 99 -10.28 8.01 12.43
CA ALA A 99 -9.50 7.05 11.68
C ALA A 99 -8.17 7.64 11.23
N PHE A 100 -8.18 8.82 10.63
CA PHE A 100 -6.95 9.52 10.22
C PHE A 100 -6.07 9.90 11.41
N THR A 101 -6.65 10.36 12.51
CA THR A 101 -5.91 10.65 13.75
C THR A 101 -5.22 9.39 14.29
N ARG A 102 -5.92 8.23 14.33
CA ARG A 102 -5.36 6.96 14.80
C ARG A 102 -4.26 6.43 13.92
N LEU A 103 -4.30 6.73 12.61
CA LEU A 103 -3.25 6.40 11.65
C LEU A 103 -2.07 7.37 11.70
N GLY A 104 -2.16 8.45 12.47
CA GLY A 104 -1.13 9.47 12.55
C GLY A 104 -1.05 10.34 11.28
N PHE A 105 -2.13 10.43 10.52
CA PHE A 105 -2.17 11.27 9.33
C PHE A 105 -2.45 12.72 9.72
N GLU A 106 -1.68 13.62 9.12
CA GLU A 106 -1.98 15.06 9.19
C GLU A 106 -3.10 15.38 8.21
N PHE A 107 -4.14 16.06 8.66
CA PHE A 107 -5.25 16.44 7.81
C PHE A 107 -5.90 17.75 8.24
N THR A 108 -6.59 18.38 7.29
CA THR A 108 -7.54 19.46 7.53
C THR A 108 -8.93 19.03 7.08
N HIS A 109 -9.96 19.55 7.76
CA HIS A 109 -11.36 19.32 7.42
C HIS A 109 -12.10 20.64 7.50
N ASP A 110 -12.68 21.09 6.40
CA ASP A 110 -13.36 22.38 6.27
C ASP A 110 -14.89 22.31 6.53
N GLY A 111 -15.38 21.13 6.91
CA GLY A 111 -16.81 20.81 7.07
C GLY A 111 -17.40 20.06 5.88
N GLU A 112 -16.72 20.02 4.75
CA GLU A 112 -17.12 19.28 3.55
C GLU A 112 -16.17 18.14 3.26
N ASP A 113 -14.89 18.44 3.00
CA ASP A 113 -13.89 17.48 2.55
C ASP A 113 -12.73 17.36 3.52
N PHE A 114 -12.03 16.24 3.48
CA PHE A 114 -10.75 16.04 4.13
C PHE A 114 -9.61 16.26 3.15
N VAL A 115 -8.62 17.05 3.55
CA VAL A 115 -7.34 17.15 2.84
C VAL A 115 -6.29 16.50 3.71
N VAL A 116 -5.84 15.31 3.31
CA VAL A 116 -4.92 14.47 4.09
C VAL A 116 -3.53 14.55 3.50
N THR A 117 -2.53 14.82 4.32
CA THR A 117 -1.12 14.78 3.93
C THR A 117 -0.60 13.35 4.08
N SER A 118 -0.15 12.75 2.97
CA SER A 118 0.42 11.40 2.99
C SER A 118 1.73 11.40 3.79
N PRO A 119 1.86 10.57 4.85
CA PRO A 119 3.10 10.45 5.58
C PRO A 119 4.22 9.86 4.73
N THR A 120 5.46 10.14 5.09
CA THR A 120 6.65 9.71 4.33
C THR A 120 6.85 8.20 4.29
N TYR A 121 6.20 7.45 5.17
CA TYR A 121 6.21 5.98 5.22
C TYR A 121 5.05 5.31 4.44
N ARG A 122 4.10 6.09 3.89
CA ARG A 122 2.96 5.61 3.11
C ARG A 122 3.15 5.97 1.64
N PHE A 123 3.67 5.03 0.87
CA PHE A 123 3.94 5.19 -0.57
C PHE A 123 2.72 4.88 -1.44
N ASP A 124 1.73 4.27 -0.85
CA ASP A 124 0.50 3.77 -1.46
C ASP A 124 -0.62 4.82 -1.51
N ILE A 125 -0.59 5.84 -0.65
CA ILE A 125 -1.63 6.87 -0.58
C ILE A 125 -1.39 7.93 -1.66
N GLU A 126 -2.10 7.79 -2.78
CA GLU A 126 -1.99 8.67 -3.93
C GLU A 126 -3.33 9.24 -4.39
N ILE A 127 -4.42 8.52 -4.18
CA ILE A 127 -5.77 8.86 -4.65
C ILE A 127 -6.80 8.80 -3.52
N GLU A 128 -7.99 9.32 -3.78
CA GLU A 128 -9.09 9.37 -2.81
C GLU A 128 -9.48 7.98 -2.30
N GLU A 129 -9.46 6.99 -3.19
CA GLU A 129 -9.82 5.61 -2.89
C GLU A 129 -8.90 4.96 -1.86
N ASP A 130 -7.62 5.33 -1.81
CA ASP A 130 -6.67 4.83 -0.82
C ASP A 130 -7.07 5.29 0.59
N LEU A 131 -7.55 6.53 0.72
CA LEU A 131 -8.08 7.03 2.00
C LEU A 131 -9.41 6.37 2.38
N VAL A 132 -10.26 6.09 1.39
CA VAL A 132 -11.51 5.34 1.60
C VAL A 132 -11.22 3.92 2.11
N GLU A 133 -10.20 3.27 1.56
CA GLU A 133 -9.73 1.95 2.03
C GLU A 133 -9.33 2.01 3.51
N GLU A 134 -8.54 3.00 3.91
CA GLU A 134 -8.12 3.15 5.31
C GLU A 134 -9.31 3.36 6.26
N VAL A 135 -10.28 4.17 5.86
CA VAL A 135 -11.52 4.37 6.65
C VAL A 135 -12.30 3.05 6.76
N ALA A 136 -12.51 2.35 5.65
CA ALA A 136 -13.23 1.08 5.62
C ALA A 136 -12.55 -0.01 6.45
N ARG A 137 -11.22 -0.09 6.37
CA ARG A 137 -10.40 -1.04 7.13
C ARG A 137 -10.51 -0.82 8.63
N LEU A 138 -10.44 0.43 9.08
CA LEU A 138 -10.57 0.76 10.51
C LEU A 138 -12.02 0.69 11.01
N TYR A 139 -13.00 0.89 10.13
CA TYR A 139 -14.40 0.69 10.46
C TYR A 139 -14.72 -0.79 10.70
N GLY A 140 -14.10 -1.66 9.94
CA GLY A 140 -14.22 -3.11 9.99
C GLY A 140 -15.01 -3.66 8.81
N TYR A 141 -14.34 -4.45 7.98
CA TYR A 141 -14.94 -5.05 6.79
C TYR A 141 -16.15 -5.94 7.10
N GLU A 142 -16.17 -6.55 8.28
CA GLU A 142 -17.28 -7.37 8.76
C GLU A 142 -18.59 -6.60 8.98
N LYS A 143 -18.50 -5.26 9.07
CA LYS A 143 -19.69 -4.39 9.22
C LYS A 143 -20.22 -3.90 7.87
N LEU A 144 -19.47 -4.15 6.79
CA LEU A 144 -19.88 -3.74 5.46
C LEU A 144 -20.96 -4.68 4.92
N PRO A 145 -22.00 -4.15 4.23
CA PRO A 145 -23.07 -4.98 3.72
C PRO A 145 -22.59 -5.84 2.54
N ASP A 146 -22.76 -7.13 2.64
CA ASP A 146 -22.61 -8.06 1.52
C ASP A 146 -23.91 -8.10 0.72
N ARG A 147 -23.99 -7.26 -0.31
CA ARG A 147 -25.15 -7.17 -1.20
C ARG A 147 -24.73 -7.49 -2.63
N PRO A 148 -25.43 -8.45 -3.29
CA PRO A 148 -25.15 -8.70 -4.70
C PRO A 148 -25.48 -7.45 -5.53
N PRO A 149 -24.68 -7.13 -6.54
CA PRO A 149 -24.92 -5.98 -7.39
C PRO A 149 -26.24 -6.15 -8.17
N LEU A 150 -27.02 -5.08 -8.25
CA LEU A 150 -28.18 -5.04 -9.12
C LEU A 150 -27.71 -4.74 -10.55
N ALA A 151 -27.93 -5.71 -11.45
CA ALA A 151 -27.63 -5.53 -12.86
C ALA A 151 -28.86 -5.89 -13.72
N ARG A 152 -29.06 -5.15 -14.82
CA ARG A 152 -29.99 -5.56 -15.86
C ARG A 152 -29.37 -6.70 -16.66
N ILE A 153 -29.85 -7.89 -16.45
CA ILE A 153 -29.39 -9.08 -17.19
C ILE A 153 -30.32 -9.30 -18.38
N GLY A 154 -29.79 -9.11 -19.58
CA GLY A 154 -30.47 -9.58 -20.80
C GLY A 154 -30.09 -11.04 -21.03
N MET A 155 -31.04 -11.95 -20.92
CA MET A 155 -30.81 -13.35 -21.29
C MET A 155 -30.57 -13.42 -22.79
N ARG A 156 -29.40 -13.95 -23.18
CA ARG A 156 -29.10 -14.32 -24.55
C ARG A 156 -29.15 -15.83 -24.64
N CYS A 157 -30.03 -16.37 -25.47
CA CYS A 157 -29.99 -17.78 -25.79
C CYS A 157 -28.68 -18.10 -26.48
N ALA A 158 -27.98 -19.13 -25.99
CA ALA A 158 -26.79 -19.62 -26.69
C ALA A 158 -27.19 -20.16 -28.06
N PRO A 159 -26.41 -19.94 -29.12
CA PRO A 159 -26.65 -20.57 -30.43
C PRO A 159 -26.69 -22.09 -30.29
N GLU A 160 -27.59 -22.76 -31.01
CA GLU A 160 -27.71 -24.24 -31.00
C GLU A 160 -26.40 -24.96 -31.36
N ALA A 161 -25.58 -24.31 -32.20
CA ALA A 161 -24.26 -24.80 -32.56
C ALA A 161 -23.17 -24.61 -31.48
N SER A 162 -23.47 -23.89 -30.37
CA SER A 162 -22.51 -23.66 -29.30
C SER A 162 -22.23 -24.94 -28.52
N ARG A 163 -20.96 -25.29 -28.39
CA ARG A 163 -20.50 -26.38 -27.54
C ARG A 163 -19.67 -25.82 -26.40
N SER A 164 -19.88 -26.31 -25.19
CA SER A 164 -19.05 -25.93 -24.05
C SER A 164 -17.64 -26.50 -24.18
N LYS A 165 -16.65 -25.77 -23.63
CA LYS A 165 -15.28 -26.32 -23.55
C LYS A 165 -15.23 -27.66 -22.80
N HIS A 166 -16.09 -27.83 -21.80
CA HIS A 166 -16.22 -29.08 -21.06
C HIS A 166 -16.67 -30.24 -21.93
N ALA A 167 -17.69 -30.06 -22.77
CA ALA A 167 -18.13 -31.08 -23.71
C ALA A 167 -17.04 -31.49 -24.71
N LEU A 168 -16.24 -30.52 -25.19
CA LEU A 168 -15.09 -30.78 -26.04
C LEU A 168 -14.00 -31.60 -25.32
N ARG A 169 -13.68 -31.23 -24.08
CA ARG A 169 -12.69 -31.96 -23.24
C ARG A 169 -13.12 -33.41 -23.03
N LEU A 170 -14.38 -33.64 -22.66
CA LEU A 170 -14.90 -34.98 -22.49
C LEU A 170 -14.82 -35.78 -23.79
N ALA A 171 -15.25 -35.22 -24.92
CA ALA A 171 -15.20 -35.89 -26.21
C ALA A 171 -13.77 -36.26 -26.65
N LEU A 172 -12.77 -35.48 -26.29
CA LEU A 172 -11.36 -35.78 -26.52
C LEU A 172 -10.85 -36.86 -25.56
N ALA A 173 -11.21 -36.77 -24.28
CA ALA A 173 -10.83 -37.77 -23.27
C ALA A 173 -11.38 -39.15 -23.62
N GLU A 174 -12.63 -39.24 -24.07
CA GLU A 174 -13.25 -40.49 -24.55
C GLU A 174 -12.52 -41.09 -25.75
N ARG A 175 -11.77 -40.27 -26.52
CA ARG A 175 -10.93 -40.73 -27.64
C ARG A 175 -9.48 -41.01 -27.25
N GLY A 176 -9.18 -41.02 -25.93
CA GLY A 176 -7.86 -41.36 -25.42
C GLY A 176 -6.87 -40.19 -25.37
N TYR A 177 -7.31 -38.95 -25.60
CA TYR A 177 -6.47 -37.77 -25.38
C TYR A 177 -6.41 -37.41 -23.89
N GLN A 178 -5.26 -36.96 -23.46
CA GLN A 178 -5.07 -36.42 -22.11
C GLN A 178 -4.84 -34.90 -22.19
N GLU A 179 -5.47 -34.14 -21.27
CA GLU A 179 -5.26 -32.70 -21.12
C GLU A 179 -3.99 -32.49 -20.29
N LEU A 180 -3.10 -31.66 -20.80
CA LEU A 180 -1.86 -31.23 -20.13
C LEU A 180 -2.01 -29.81 -19.56
#